data_d9b3595f1f2dcbd6785f18c5e555f786
#
_entry.id   d9b3595f1f2dcbd6785f18c5e555f786
#
_cell.length_a   1.000
_cell.length_b   1.000
_cell.length_c   1.000
_cell.angle_alpha   90.00
_cell.angle_beta   90.00
_cell.angle_gamma   90.00
#
_symmetry.space_group_name_H-M   'P 1'
#
loop_
_entity.id
_entity.type
_entity.pdbx_description
1 polymer ?
#
loop_
_entity_poly.entity_id
_entity_poly.type
_entity_poly.pdbx_seq_one_letter_code
_entity_poly.pdbx_strand_id
1 'polypeptide(L)'
;FAIGQSHSDLKTELDNAMRRITDDDPYYADELHKQFLSVDGVYFLTEEEQKWLSEHGAIKIGYLINDGGVSTLDTKTGKVSGLIMDYTQLAQDCLEGQTLKFDLKGYDSQENMQKALHDGEIDMIFHVMQNTNAAEDLGYDLTDTVWKYNMAAVTVKKSFDENAENTVAIPRENSDLKSYVSYNYPQWHVKEYAAWKDAKKAVHNGKADCMIMDSGKLEGYSDDNKLHSVFLEKYGMVSFAVRRGNSSLLSVLNKTIKTMSVSKFSNAVYIYNSNLKKVTVKEFIRDNFWGFTVLVVSVFLIVLILILGLLRKARIAEKKAKEAQQQAERANSAKTDFLRHMSHDIRTPLNGIIGMINISERYYGDKEK
;
A
#
# COMPACT_ATOMS: atom_id res chain seq x y z
N PHE A 1 -3.58 -19.09 -38.29
CA PHE A 1 -4.22 -20.01 -39.25
C PHE A 1 -4.96 -19.22 -40.31
N ALA A 2 -4.84 -19.61 -41.60
CA ALA A 2 -5.64 -19.07 -42.69
C ALA A 2 -6.82 -20.02 -42.96
N ILE A 3 -8.05 -19.53 -42.89
CA ILE A 3 -9.26 -20.31 -43.06
C ILE A 3 -10.05 -19.67 -44.23
N GLY A 4 -10.53 -20.53 -45.15
CA GLY A 4 -11.35 -20.08 -46.28
C GLY A 4 -12.67 -19.47 -45.79
N GLN A 5 -13.13 -18.40 -46.42
CA GLN A 5 -14.34 -17.65 -46.05
C GLN A 5 -15.61 -18.50 -45.94
N SER A 6 -15.65 -19.68 -46.57
CA SER A 6 -16.77 -20.63 -46.53
C SER A 6 -16.82 -21.50 -45.26
N HIS A 7 -15.84 -21.40 -44.33
CA HIS A 7 -15.70 -22.25 -43.18
C HIS A 7 -15.74 -21.46 -41.87
N SER A 8 -16.77 -20.62 -41.70
CA SER A 8 -16.97 -19.80 -40.51
C SER A 8 -17.07 -20.63 -39.19
N ASP A 9 -17.68 -21.82 -39.30
CA ASP A 9 -17.85 -22.72 -38.15
C ASP A 9 -16.49 -23.24 -37.69
N LEU A 10 -15.62 -23.66 -38.64
CA LEU A 10 -14.26 -24.10 -38.32
C LEU A 10 -13.43 -22.97 -37.68
N LYS A 11 -13.61 -21.73 -38.18
CA LYS A 11 -12.98 -20.55 -37.55
C LYS A 11 -13.40 -20.42 -36.09
N THR A 12 -14.70 -20.48 -35.82
CA THR A 12 -15.25 -20.36 -34.46
C THR A 12 -14.75 -21.48 -33.55
N GLU A 13 -14.70 -22.72 -34.03
CA GLU A 13 -14.16 -23.84 -33.25
C GLU A 13 -12.66 -23.67 -32.95
N LEU A 14 -11.86 -23.23 -33.91
CA LEU A 14 -10.42 -22.97 -33.69
C LEU A 14 -10.20 -21.81 -32.77
N ASP A 15 -10.94 -20.71 -32.90
CA ASP A 15 -10.86 -19.57 -32.00
C ASP A 15 -11.22 -19.98 -30.57
N ASN A 16 -12.24 -20.82 -30.40
CA ASN A 16 -12.61 -21.37 -29.09
C ASN A 16 -11.55 -22.32 -28.53
N ALA A 17 -10.95 -23.16 -29.37
CA ALA A 17 -9.86 -24.06 -28.95
C ALA A 17 -8.61 -23.25 -28.52
N MET A 18 -8.24 -22.24 -29.31
CA MET A 18 -7.13 -21.35 -28.96
C MET A 18 -7.37 -20.59 -27.66
N ARG A 19 -8.61 -20.11 -27.46
CA ARG A 19 -8.98 -19.49 -26.18
C ARG A 19 -8.84 -20.45 -25.01
N ARG A 20 -9.36 -21.68 -25.11
CA ARG A 20 -9.24 -22.68 -24.03
C ARG A 20 -7.78 -22.95 -23.69
N ILE A 21 -6.92 -23.10 -24.71
CA ILE A 21 -5.48 -23.29 -24.49
C ILE A 21 -4.90 -22.08 -23.74
N THR A 22 -5.26 -20.88 -24.14
CA THR A 22 -4.77 -19.64 -23.50
C THR A 22 -5.35 -19.45 -22.09
N ASP A 23 -6.59 -19.91 -21.84
CA ASP A 23 -7.23 -19.82 -20.54
C ASP A 23 -6.67 -20.87 -19.55
N ASP A 24 -6.39 -22.11 -20.04
CA ASP A 24 -5.86 -23.19 -19.21
C ASP A 24 -4.36 -23.01 -18.95
N ASP A 25 -3.59 -22.59 -19.94
CA ASP A 25 -2.16 -22.26 -19.84
C ASP A 25 -1.82 -21.00 -20.63
N PRO A 26 -1.91 -19.85 -20.00
CA PRO A 26 -1.64 -18.55 -20.63
C PRO A 26 -0.20 -18.32 -21.07
N TYR A 27 0.73 -19.13 -20.57
CA TYR A 27 2.14 -19.10 -20.98
C TYR A 27 2.47 -20.15 -22.04
N TYR A 28 1.51 -21.00 -22.43
CA TYR A 28 1.72 -22.06 -23.41
C TYR A 28 2.32 -21.55 -24.73
N ALA A 29 1.79 -20.44 -25.25
CA ALA A 29 2.33 -19.81 -26.46
C ALA A 29 3.75 -19.28 -26.26
N ASP A 30 4.04 -18.70 -25.09
CA ASP A 30 5.37 -18.19 -24.74
C ASP A 30 6.35 -19.33 -24.49
N GLU A 31 5.91 -20.43 -23.90
CA GLU A 31 6.73 -21.63 -23.74
C GLU A 31 7.06 -22.29 -25.08
N LEU A 32 6.06 -22.42 -25.96
CA LEU A 32 6.29 -22.92 -27.32
C LEU A 32 7.22 -21.99 -28.10
N HIS A 33 7.03 -20.67 -27.98
CA HIS A 33 7.92 -19.69 -28.61
C HIS A 33 9.33 -19.79 -28.09
N LYS A 34 9.53 -19.88 -26.77
CA LYS A 34 10.84 -20.11 -26.16
C LYS A 34 11.46 -21.43 -26.58
N GLN A 35 10.68 -22.49 -26.66
CA GLN A 35 11.15 -23.84 -26.98
C GLN A 35 11.54 -24.00 -28.47
N PHE A 36 10.80 -23.36 -29.37
CA PHE A 36 10.93 -23.64 -30.82
C PHE A 36 11.35 -22.43 -31.67
N LEU A 37 11.22 -21.21 -31.17
CA LEU A 37 11.37 -20.00 -31.98
C LEU A 37 12.32 -18.95 -31.35
N SER A 38 12.79 -19.14 -30.13
CA SER A 38 13.69 -18.16 -29.51
C SER A 38 15.13 -18.31 -30.03
N VAL A 39 15.50 -17.40 -30.88
CA VAL A 39 16.87 -16.88 -30.91
C VAL A 39 16.83 -15.67 -29.99
N ASP A 40 17.46 -15.78 -28.81
CA ASP A 40 17.56 -14.76 -27.74
C ASP A 40 16.68 -13.50 -27.95
N GLY A 41 15.48 -13.53 -27.44
CA GLY A 41 14.54 -12.51 -27.01
C GLY A 41 14.57 -11.07 -27.55
N VAL A 42 15.21 -10.77 -28.63
CA VAL A 42 15.23 -9.42 -29.21
C VAL A 42 14.17 -9.33 -30.30
N TYR A 43 13.07 -8.65 -29.99
CA TYR A 43 12.05 -8.33 -30.99
C TYR A 43 12.45 -7.05 -31.71
N PHE A 44 12.78 -7.17 -33.01
CA PHE A 44 13.02 -6.01 -33.87
C PHE A 44 11.71 -5.49 -34.46
N LEU A 45 11.63 -4.18 -34.60
CA LEU A 45 10.57 -3.55 -35.37
C LEU A 45 10.79 -3.76 -36.86
N THR A 46 9.72 -4.08 -37.58
CA THR A 46 9.74 -4.10 -39.06
C THR A 46 9.90 -2.68 -39.59
N GLU A 47 10.28 -2.56 -40.86
CA GLU A 47 10.36 -1.25 -41.54
C GLU A 47 9.02 -0.50 -41.51
N GLU A 48 7.91 -1.22 -41.64
CA GLU A 48 6.56 -0.66 -41.59
C GLU A 48 6.22 -0.11 -40.16
N GLU A 49 6.57 -0.83 -39.13
CA GLU A 49 6.36 -0.40 -37.75
C GLU A 49 7.25 0.81 -37.39
N GLN A 50 8.51 0.80 -37.82
CA GLN A 50 9.42 1.94 -37.66
C GLN A 50 8.91 3.18 -38.36
N LYS A 51 8.43 3.01 -39.61
CA LYS A 51 7.82 4.08 -40.37
C LYS A 51 6.59 4.62 -39.66
N TRP A 52 5.70 3.73 -39.21
CA TRP A 52 4.49 4.12 -38.49
C TRP A 52 4.84 4.94 -37.22
N LEU A 53 5.77 4.48 -36.39
CA LEU A 53 6.21 5.21 -35.19
C LEU A 53 6.82 6.58 -35.51
N SER A 54 7.62 6.67 -36.59
CA SER A 54 8.27 7.92 -36.99
C SER A 54 7.27 8.97 -37.50
N GLU A 55 6.22 8.55 -38.20
CA GLU A 55 5.16 9.40 -38.73
C GLU A 55 4.12 9.77 -37.69
N HIS A 56 3.79 8.83 -36.77
CA HIS A 56 2.75 9.01 -35.76
C HIS A 56 3.22 9.86 -34.59
N GLY A 57 4.46 9.68 -34.13
CA GLY A 57 5.02 10.36 -32.96
C GLY A 57 4.67 9.71 -31.65
N ALA A 58 4.09 10.45 -30.70
CA ALA A 58 3.73 9.91 -29.38
C ALA A 58 2.44 9.07 -29.45
N ILE A 59 2.47 7.88 -28.84
CA ILE A 59 1.31 7.01 -28.67
C ILE A 59 0.40 7.60 -27.61
N LYS A 60 -0.83 7.94 -27.97
CA LYS A 60 -1.82 8.54 -27.08
C LYS A 60 -2.56 7.46 -26.29
N ILE A 61 -2.37 7.43 -24.99
CA ILE A 61 -2.94 6.44 -24.10
C ILE A 61 -4.11 7.03 -23.35
N GLY A 62 -5.31 6.49 -23.52
CA GLY A 62 -6.47 6.77 -22.66
C GLY A 62 -6.43 5.92 -21.41
N TYR A 63 -6.75 6.52 -20.26
CA TYR A 63 -6.84 5.82 -18.98
C TYR A 63 -7.99 6.37 -18.13
N LEU A 64 -8.54 5.54 -17.25
CA LEU A 64 -9.54 5.98 -16.27
C LEU A 64 -8.89 6.74 -15.12
N ILE A 65 -9.44 7.90 -14.77
CA ILE A 65 -9.01 8.68 -13.62
C ILE A 65 -9.46 7.95 -12.35
N ASN A 66 -8.52 7.74 -11.40
CA ASN A 66 -8.79 7.07 -10.10
C ASN A 66 -9.28 5.61 -10.20
N ASP A 67 -8.72 4.84 -11.09
CA ASP A 67 -8.96 3.41 -11.17
C ASP A 67 -8.07 2.64 -10.21
N GLY A 68 -8.42 2.70 -8.93
CA GLY A 68 -7.93 1.83 -7.86
C GLY A 68 -6.41 1.58 -7.82
N GLY A 69 -5.56 2.55 -8.22
CA GLY A 69 -4.09 2.45 -8.23
C GLY A 69 -3.52 1.90 -9.55
N VAL A 70 -4.33 1.42 -10.47
CA VAL A 70 -3.91 1.19 -11.86
C VAL A 70 -3.54 2.51 -12.48
N SER A 71 -4.39 3.53 -12.27
CA SER A 71 -4.16 4.91 -12.69
C SER A 71 -4.82 5.88 -11.72
N THR A 72 -4.06 6.86 -11.27
CA THR A 72 -4.54 7.91 -10.36
C THR A 72 -4.01 9.25 -10.86
N LEU A 73 -4.92 10.22 -11.03
CA LEU A 73 -4.58 11.58 -11.37
C LEU A 73 -4.70 12.48 -10.12
N ASP A 74 -3.60 13.05 -9.67
CA ASP A 74 -3.66 14.12 -8.69
C ASP A 74 -4.14 15.41 -9.40
N THR A 75 -5.38 15.77 -9.15
CA THR A 75 -6.03 16.94 -9.77
C THR A 75 -5.39 18.27 -9.37
N LYS A 76 -4.61 18.31 -8.27
CA LYS A 76 -3.93 19.53 -7.82
C LYS A 76 -2.60 19.74 -8.55
N THR A 77 -1.87 18.66 -8.80
CA THR A 77 -0.53 18.70 -9.40
C THR A 77 -0.53 18.31 -10.88
N GLY A 78 -1.62 17.72 -11.38
CA GLY A 78 -1.69 17.12 -12.72
C GLY A 78 -0.84 15.86 -12.89
N LYS A 79 -0.28 15.31 -11.79
CA LYS A 79 0.61 14.16 -11.86
C LYS A 79 -0.18 12.86 -11.92
N VAL A 80 0.14 12.04 -12.91
CA VAL A 80 -0.37 10.67 -13.04
C VAL A 80 0.54 9.72 -12.26
N SER A 81 -0.04 8.75 -11.59
CA SER A 81 0.66 7.69 -10.85
C SER A 81 -0.10 6.36 -10.98
N GLY A 82 0.55 5.27 -10.61
CA GLY A 82 -0.01 3.92 -10.70
C GLY A 82 0.68 3.07 -11.76
N LEU A 83 0.12 1.88 -11.99
CA LEU A 83 0.68 0.86 -12.88
C LEU A 83 0.90 1.36 -14.32
N ILE A 84 0.10 2.34 -14.77
CA ILE A 84 0.28 2.98 -16.08
C ILE A 84 1.66 3.64 -16.21
N MET A 85 2.16 4.24 -15.14
CA MET A 85 3.49 4.88 -15.14
C MET A 85 4.60 3.83 -15.17
N ASP A 86 4.44 2.74 -14.41
CA ASP A 86 5.39 1.63 -14.43
C ASP A 86 5.46 1.00 -15.83
N TYR A 87 4.29 0.80 -16.47
CA TYR A 87 4.24 0.30 -17.84
C TYR A 87 4.94 1.25 -18.82
N THR A 88 4.56 2.51 -18.84
CA THR A 88 5.13 3.48 -19.81
C THR A 88 6.63 3.62 -19.65
N GLN A 89 7.13 3.61 -18.40
CA GLN A 89 8.56 3.67 -18.11
C GLN A 89 9.30 2.42 -18.60
N LEU A 90 8.73 1.22 -18.37
CA LEU A 90 9.33 -0.04 -18.81
C LEU A 90 9.24 -0.22 -20.33
N ALA A 91 8.15 0.23 -20.94
CA ALA A 91 7.93 0.11 -22.37
C ALA A 91 8.74 1.10 -23.21
N GLN A 92 9.06 2.28 -22.63
CA GLN A 92 9.71 3.37 -23.34
C GLN A 92 10.98 2.94 -24.08
N ASP A 93 11.85 2.20 -23.41
CA ASP A 93 13.18 1.81 -23.91
C ASP A 93 13.35 0.28 -24.03
N CYS A 94 12.24 -0.48 -24.05
CA CYS A 94 12.32 -1.94 -24.10
C CYS A 94 12.66 -2.49 -25.50
N LEU A 95 12.41 -1.73 -26.56
CA LEU A 95 12.71 -2.13 -27.93
C LEU A 95 14.07 -1.58 -28.36
N GLU A 96 14.95 -2.45 -28.84
CA GLU A 96 16.31 -2.09 -29.20
C GLU A 96 16.35 -1.04 -30.33
N GLY A 97 17.09 0.04 -30.09
CA GLY A 97 17.26 1.14 -31.05
C GLY A 97 16.05 2.05 -31.23
N GLN A 98 15.01 1.89 -30.39
CA GLN A 98 13.78 2.70 -30.46
C GLN A 98 13.37 3.18 -29.06
N THR A 99 13.04 4.47 -28.97
CA THR A 99 12.44 5.06 -27.76
C THR A 99 10.99 5.40 -28.06
N LEU A 100 10.07 4.72 -27.40
CA LEU A 100 8.64 5.00 -27.52
C LEU A 100 8.27 6.24 -26.72
N LYS A 101 7.44 7.08 -27.28
CA LYS A 101 6.88 8.26 -26.58
C LYS A 101 5.41 8.02 -26.30
N PHE A 102 4.99 8.37 -25.09
CA PHE A 102 3.60 8.21 -24.65
C PHE A 102 3.02 9.56 -24.26
N ASP A 103 1.75 9.78 -24.62
CA ASP A 103 0.94 10.92 -24.21
C ASP A 103 -0.30 10.38 -23.47
N LEU A 104 -0.48 10.79 -22.19
CA LEU A 104 -1.48 10.23 -21.30
C LEU A 104 -2.70 11.14 -21.21
N LYS A 105 -3.89 10.61 -21.53
CA LYS A 105 -5.17 11.35 -21.47
C LYS A 105 -6.15 10.65 -20.53
N GLY A 106 -6.51 11.31 -19.42
CA GLY A 106 -7.43 10.78 -18.42
C GLY A 106 -8.89 10.97 -18.80
N TYR A 107 -9.72 9.97 -18.50
CA TYR A 107 -11.16 9.96 -18.71
C TYR A 107 -11.87 9.59 -17.41
N ASP A 108 -13.06 10.15 -17.20
CA ASP A 108 -13.90 9.91 -16.03
C ASP A 108 -14.81 8.67 -16.19
N SER A 109 -15.00 8.19 -17.40
CA SER A 109 -15.79 7.00 -17.69
C SER A 109 -15.20 6.15 -18.81
N GLN A 110 -15.48 4.85 -18.76
CA GLN A 110 -15.08 3.90 -19.78
C GLN A 110 -15.75 4.21 -21.13
N GLU A 111 -17.00 4.65 -21.12
CA GLU A 111 -17.75 5.02 -22.31
C GLU A 111 -17.09 6.19 -23.07
N ASN A 112 -16.71 7.25 -22.35
CA ASN A 112 -16.02 8.40 -22.95
C ASN A 112 -14.65 8.01 -23.51
N MET A 113 -13.94 7.14 -22.84
CA MET A 113 -12.63 6.63 -23.27
C MET A 113 -12.77 5.74 -24.52
N GLN A 114 -13.77 4.86 -24.57
CA GLN A 114 -14.07 4.02 -25.74
C GLN A 114 -14.46 4.89 -26.95
N LYS A 115 -15.28 5.92 -26.74
CA LYS A 115 -15.63 6.88 -27.78
C LYS A 115 -14.38 7.60 -28.30
N ALA A 116 -13.50 8.06 -27.43
CA ALA A 116 -12.26 8.72 -27.82
C ALA A 116 -11.34 7.80 -28.65
N LEU A 117 -11.29 6.50 -28.34
CA LEU A 117 -10.56 5.51 -29.14
C LEU A 117 -11.20 5.36 -30.54
N HIS A 118 -12.53 5.25 -30.60
CA HIS A 118 -13.26 5.15 -31.85
C HIS A 118 -13.04 6.40 -32.75
N ASP A 119 -13.13 7.58 -32.14
CA ASP A 119 -12.98 8.86 -32.85
C ASP A 119 -11.51 9.19 -33.19
N GLY A 120 -10.54 8.38 -32.76
CA GLY A 120 -9.12 8.56 -33.02
C GLY A 120 -8.46 9.67 -32.20
N GLU A 121 -9.08 10.11 -31.10
CA GLU A 121 -8.48 11.06 -30.16
C GLU A 121 -7.36 10.43 -29.35
N ILE A 122 -7.45 9.13 -29.09
CA ILE A 122 -6.44 8.27 -28.47
C ILE A 122 -6.14 7.07 -29.35
N ASP A 123 -4.97 6.48 -29.18
CA ASP A 123 -4.51 5.34 -29.99
C ASP A 123 -4.78 4.01 -29.31
N MET A 124 -4.75 4.01 -27.98
CA MET A 124 -4.99 2.83 -27.15
C MET A 124 -5.68 3.17 -25.84
N ILE A 125 -6.40 2.20 -25.31
CA ILE A 125 -6.91 2.21 -23.92
C ILE A 125 -5.94 1.41 -23.06
N PHE A 126 -5.50 2.05 -21.95
CA PHE A 126 -4.63 1.41 -20.99
C PHE A 126 -5.39 0.44 -20.16
N HIS A 127 -5.75 -0.51 -20.25
CA HIS A 127 -6.35 -1.72 -19.76
C HIS A 127 -7.86 -1.83 -20.01
N VAL A 128 -8.14 -2.98 -20.57
CA VAL A 128 -9.48 -3.55 -20.63
C VAL A 128 -9.40 -5.00 -20.21
N MET A 129 -10.50 -5.53 -19.69
CA MET A 129 -10.58 -6.97 -19.46
C MET A 129 -10.54 -7.69 -20.80
N GLN A 130 -9.70 -8.70 -20.92
CA GLN A 130 -9.55 -9.47 -22.15
C GLN A 130 -10.83 -10.23 -22.47
N ASN A 131 -11.58 -9.73 -23.43
CA ASN A 131 -12.76 -10.36 -23.98
C ASN A 131 -12.88 -10.06 -25.47
N THR A 132 -12.51 -11.03 -26.30
CA THR A 132 -12.46 -10.86 -27.75
C THR A 132 -13.83 -10.56 -28.34
N ASN A 133 -14.91 -11.15 -27.83
CA ASN A 133 -16.25 -10.91 -28.35
C ASN A 133 -16.70 -9.48 -28.05
N ALA A 134 -16.50 -9.02 -26.81
CA ALA A 134 -16.81 -7.64 -26.44
C ALA A 134 -15.94 -6.63 -27.24
N ALA A 135 -14.67 -6.95 -27.47
CA ALA A 135 -13.80 -6.13 -28.29
C ALA A 135 -14.27 -6.05 -29.76
N GLU A 136 -14.74 -7.15 -30.31
CA GLU A 136 -15.33 -7.17 -31.64
C GLU A 136 -16.57 -6.28 -31.74
N ASP A 137 -17.46 -6.37 -30.80
CA ASP A 137 -18.68 -5.57 -30.76
C ASP A 137 -18.39 -4.07 -30.59
N LEU A 138 -17.33 -3.75 -29.84
CA LEU A 138 -16.90 -2.38 -29.56
C LEU A 138 -15.93 -1.81 -30.60
N GLY A 139 -15.54 -2.61 -31.61
CA GLY A 139 -14.74 -2.15 -32.77
C GLY A 139 -13.26 -1.91 -32.46
N TYR A 140 -12.67 -2.65 -31.52
CA TYR A 140 -11.24 -2.60 -31.24
C TYR A 140 -10.58 -3.98 -31.24
N ASP A 141 -9.26 -3.99 -31.40
CA ASP A 141 -8.40 -5.16 -31.31
C ASP A 141 -7.71 -5.16 -29.94
N LEU A 142 -7.48 -6.37 -29.39
CA LEU A 142 -6.81 -6.54 -28.10
C LEU A 142 -5.36 -6.97 -28.32
N THR A 143 -4.47 -6.44 -27.47
CA THR A 143 -3.09 -6.94 -27.37
C THR A 143 -3.06 -8.33 -26.71
N ASP A 144 -1.90 -8.96 -26.72
CA ASP A 144 -1.60 -10.08 -25.84
C ASP A 144 -1.88 -9.69 -24.39
N THR A 145 -2.09 -10.70 -23.51
CA THR A 145 -2.31 -10.46 -22.08
C THR A 145 -1.11 -9.75 -21.45
N VAL A 146 -1.37 -8.63 -20.81
CA VAL A 146 -0.35 -7.83 -20.13
C VAL A 146 -0.11 -8.29 -18.70
N TRP A 147 -1.21 -8.54 -17.97
CA TRP A 147 -1.16 -9.15 -16.62
C TRP A 147 -2.46 -9.87 -16.29
N LYS A 148 -2.42 -10.63 -15.20
CA LYS A 148 -3.55 -11.32 -14.64
C LYS A 148 -3.78 -10.89 -13.20
N TYR A 149 -5.02 -11.01 -12.76
CA TYR A 149 -5.38 -10.80 -11.38
C TYR A 149 -6.39 -11.84 -10.91
N ASN A 150 -6.34 -12.15 -9.63
CA ASN A 150 -7.31 -13.04 -9.03
C ASN A 150 -8.67 -12.34 -8.94
N MET A 151 -9.69 -13.04 -9.35
CA MET A 151 -11.08 -12.63 -9.13
C MET A 151 -11.59 -13.21 -7.83
N ALA A 152 -12.45 -12.47 -7.16
CA ALA A 152 -13.09 -12.92 -5.94
C ALA A 152 -14.58 -12.68 -5.96
N ALA A 153 -15.33 -13.66 -5.45
CA ALA A 153 -16.72 -13.52 -5.11
C ALA A 153 -16.84 -13.03 -3.66
N VAL A 154 -17.58 -11.94 -3.45
CA VAL A 154 -17.91 -11.41 -2.12
C VAL A 154 -19.35 -11.83 -1.81
N THR A 155 -19.54 -12.62 -0.74
CA THR A 155 -20.80 -13.26 -0.40
C THR A 155 -21.07 -13.26 1.10
N VAL A 156 -22.32 -13.44 1.50
CA VAL A 156 -22.70 -13.70 2.91
C VAL A 156 -22.71 -15.21 3.24
N LYS A 157 -22.58 -16.07 2.24
CA LYS A 157 -22.58 -17.52 2.41
C LYS A 157 -21.25 -17.98 3.00
N LYS A 158 -21.28 -18.78 4.05
CA LYS A 158 -20.05 -19.37 4.65
C LYS A 158 -19.36 -20.39 3.74
N SER A 159 -20.11 -21.04 2.88
CA SER A 159 -19.58 -21.89 1.81
C SER A 159 -20.17 -21.40 0.49
N PHE A 160 -19.32 -21.04 -0.45
CA PHE A 160 -19.68 -20.58 -1.78
C PHE A 160 -19.13 -21.58 -2.80
N ASP A 161 -20.01 -22.07 -3.65
CA ASP A 161 -19.66 -22.97 -4.75
C ASP A 161 -19.79 -22.21 -6.06
N GLU A 162 -18.66 -21.96 -6.72
CA GLU A 162 -18.63 -21.24 -8.00
C GLU A 162 -19.19 -22.05 -9.16
N ASN A 163 -19.26 -23.40 -9.05
CA ASN A 163 -19.84 -24.28 -10.08
C ASN A 163 -21.36 -24.36 -9.99
N ALA A 164 -21.95 -23.90 -8.90
CA ALA A 164 -23.40 -23.85 -8.75
C ALA A 164 -24.03 -22.70 -9.54
N GLU A 165 -25.32 -22.74 -9.75
CA GLU A 165 -26.08 -21.59 -10.22
C GLU A 165 -26.08 -20.53 -9.14
N ASN A 166 -25.50 -19.36 -9.45
CA ASN A 166 -25.45 -18.22 -8.56
C ASN A 166 -26.06 -16.98 -9.22
N THR A 167 -26.66 -16.11 -8.43
CA THR A 167 -27.05 -14.78 -8.86
C THR A 167 -25.93 -13.80 -8.47
N VAL A 168 -25.30 -13.17 -9.46
CA VAL A 168 -24.21 -12.21 -9.23
C VAL A 168 -24.71 -10.78 -9.40
N ALA A 169 -24.40 -9.92 -8.42
CA ALA A 169 -24.69 -8.49 -8.47
C ALA A 169 -23.50 -7.74 -9.07
N ILE A 170 -23.73 -7.01 -10.16
CA ILE A 170 -22.70 -6.24 -10.87
C ILE A 170 -23.19 -4.79 -11.03
N PRO A 171 -22.31 -3.77 -10.89
CA PRO A 171 -22.63 -2.41 -11.27
C PRO A 171 -22.87 -2.29 -12.78
N ARG A 172 -23.90 -1.58 -13.18
CA ARG A 172 -24.29 -1.42 -14.60
C ARG A 172 -23.19 -0.81 -15.46
N GLU A 173 -22.41 0.09 -14.89
CA GLU A 173 -21.29 0.76 -15.56
C GLU A 173 -20.08 -0.16 -15.81
N ASN A 174 -20.09 -1.39 -15.28
CA ASN A 174 -18.98 -2.33 -15.43
C ASN A 174 -19.34 -3.48 -16.39
N SER A 175 -19.34 -3.17 -17.67
CA SER A 175 -19.62 -4.12 -18.76
C SER A 175 -18.61 -5.28 -18.81
N ASP A 176 -17.36 -5.03 -18.41
CA ASP A 176 -16.29 -6.02 -18.41
C ASP A 176 -16.57 -7.17 -17.45
N LEU A 177 -17.08 -6.86 -16.24
CA LEU A 177 -17.47 -7.91 -15.29
C LEU A 177 -18.66 -8.75 -15.78
N LYS A 178 -19.61 -8.12 -16.47
CA LYS A 178 -20.72 -8.85 -17.08
C LYS A 178 -20.21 -9.82 -18.12
N SER A 179 -19.31 -9.38 -18.97
CA SER A 179 -18.68 -10.20 -20.00
C SER A 179 -17.85 -11.33 -19.39
N TYR A 180 -17.08 -11.03 -18.34
CA TYR A 180 -16.32 -12.04 -17.57
C TYR A 180 -17.24 -13.14 -17.03
N VAL A 181 -18.36 -12.78 -16.38
CA VAL A 181 -19.30 -13.75 -15.83
C VAL A 181 -19.94 -14.59 -16.93
N SER A 182 -20.42 -13.93 -17.99
CA SER A 182 -21.10 -14.64 -19.09
C SER A 182 -20.19 -15.66 -19.79
N TYR A 183 -18.87 -15.36 -19.84
CA TYR A 183 -17.88 -16.25 -20.44
C TYR A 183 -17.43 -17.37 -19.50
N ASN A 184 -17.04 -17.05 -18.28
CA ASN A 184 -16.43 -18.02 -17.36
C ASN A 184 -17.45 -18.82 -16.52
N TYR A 185 -18.62 -18.22 -16.29
CA TYR A 185 -19.68 -18.78 -15.44
C TYR A 185 -21.05 -18.65 -16.12
N PRO A 186 -21.26 -19.32 -17.29
CA PRO A 186 -22.50 -19.18 -18.06
C PRO A 186 -23.74 -19.64 -17.30
N GLN A 187 -23.57 -20.43 -16.22
CA GLN A 187 -24.65 -20.87 -15.32
C GLN A 187 -25.05 -19.77 -14.32
N TRP A 188 -24.31 -18.65 -14.22
CA TRP A 188 -24.65 -17.58 -13.28
C TRP A 188 -25.64 -16.59 -13.89
N HIS A 189 -26.50 -16.05 -13.05
CA HIS A 189 -27.49 -15.04 -13.44
C HIS A 189 -27.01 -13.65 -13.03
N VAL A 190 -26.74 -12.80 -14.01
CA VAL A 190 -26.29 -11.42 -13.77
C VAL A 190 -27.47 -10.52 -13.42
N LYS A 191 -27.38 -9.81 -12.29
CA LYS A 191 -28.26 -8.70 -11.91
C LYS A 191 -27.47 -7.40 -11.83
N GLU A 192 -27.89 -6.42 -12.64
CA GLU A 192 -27.26 -5.12 -12.70
C GLU A 192 -27.82 -4.17 -11.65
N TYR A 193 -26.95 -3.41 -11.02
CA TYR A 193 -27.27 -2.38 -10.02
C TYR A 193 -26.67 -1.04 -10.41
N ALA A 194 -27.19 0.07 -9.85
CA ALA A 194 -26.72 1.41 -10.21
C ALA A 194 -25.26 1.67 -9.80
N ALA A 195 -24.83 1.12 -8.66
CA ALA A 195 -23.48 1.31 -8.14
C ALA A 195 -23.04 0.12 -7.28
N TRP A 196 -21.75 0.04 -6.98
CA TRP A 196 -21.16 -0.96 -6.08
C TRP A 196 -21.85 -1.05 -4.71
N LYS A 197 -22.25 0.11 -4.16
CA LYS A 197 -22.96 0.16 -2.89
C LYS A 197 -24.30 -0.58 -2.94
N ASP A 198 -25.00 -0.52 -4.06
CA ASP A 198 -26.29 -1.17 -4.24
C ASP A 198 -26.13 -2.67 -4.51
N ALA A 199 -25.09 -3.07 -5.27
CA ALA A 199 -24.67 -4.46 -5.42
C ALA A 199 -24.32 -5.09 -4.06
N LYS A 200 -23.52 -4.40 -3.22
CA LYS A 200 -23.22 -4.83 -1.85
C LYS A 200 -24.47 -5.03 -1.00
N LYS A 201 -25.41 -4.08 -1.04
CA LYS A 201 -26.69 -4.21 -0.33
C LYS A 201 -27.53 -5.38 -0.81
N ALA A 202 -27.50 -5.67 -2.12
CA ALA A 202 -28.22 -6.79 -2.69
C ALA A 202 -27.68 -8.13 -2.16
N VAL A 203 -26.37 -8.30 -2.10
CA VAL A 203 -25.74 -9.48 -1.50
C VAL A 203 -26.03 -9.57 -0.01
N HIS A 204 -25.90 -8.49 0.73
CA HIS A 204 -26.17 -8.44 2.17
C HIS A 204 -27.63 -8.82 2.52
N ASN A 205 -28.58 -8.46 1.66
CA ASN A 205 -30.00 -8.73 1.82
C ASN A 205 -30.44 -10.05 1.17
N GLY A 206 -29.54 -10.86 0.62
CA GLY A 206 -29.87 -12.13 -0.04
C GLY A 206 -30.59 -11.99 -1.38
N LYS A 207 -30.59 -10.81 -2.02
CA LYS A 207 -31.15 -10.58 -3.36
C LYS A 207 -30.22 -11.03 -4.48
N ALA A 208 -28.95 -11.20 -4.16
CA ALA A 208 -27.91 -11.82 -4.97
C ALA A 208 -27.06 -12.72 -4.07
N ASP A 209 -26.48 -13.77 -4.64
CA ASP A 209 -25.64 -14.73 -3.92
C ASP A 209 -24.24 -14.18 -3.67
N CYS A 210 -23.73 -13.41 -4.63
CA CYS A 210 -22.43 -12.76 -4.56
C CYS A 210 -22.38 -11.49 -5.40
N MET A 211 -21.34 -10.72 -5.21
CA MET A 211 -20.81 -9.78 -6.18
C MET A 211 -19.36 -10.17 -6.46
N ILE A 212 -18.83 -9.83 -7.64
CA ILE A 212 -17.46 -10.15 -8.02
C ILE A 212 -16.63 -8.90 -8.22
N MET A 213 -15.35 -9.01 -7.94
CA MET A 213 -14.38 -7.94 -8.15
C MET A 213 -12.96 -8.51 -8.24
N ASP A 214 -12.03 -7.71 -8.71
CA ASP A 214 -10.63 -8.07 -8.60
C ASP A 214 -10.19 -8.10 -7.13
N SER A 215 -9.25 -8.99 -6.82
CA SER A 215 -8.77 -9.19 -5.44
C SER A 215 -8.16 -7.94 -4.83
N GLY A 216 -7.65 -7.03 -5.64
CA GLY A 216 -7.08 -5.77 -5.18
C GLY A 216 -8.13 -4.80 -4.62
N LYS A 217 -9.38 -4.92 -5.04
CA LYS A 217 -10.51 -4.08 -4.58
C LYS A 217 -11.23 -4.61 -3.34
N LEU A 218 -10.83 -5.78 -2.81
CA LEU A 218 -11.49 -6.42 -1.67
C LEU A 218 -11.40 -5.64 -0.36
N GLU A 219 -10.37 -4.82 -0.18
CA GLU A 219 -10.10 -4.12 1.08
C GLU A 219 -11.26 -3.21 1.51
N GLY A 220 -11.90 -2.52 0.58
CA GLY A 220 -13.08 -1.69 0.85
C GLY A 220 -14.34 -2.46 1.32
N TYR A 221 -14.27 -3.79 1.32
CA TYR A 221 -15.39 -4.67 1.67
C TYR A 221 -15.12 -5.54 2.89
N SER A 222 -13.89 -5.58 3.40
CA SER A 222 -13.46 -6.38 4.54
C SER A 222 -14.02 -5.88 5.89
N ASP A 223 -14.50 -4.64 5.95
CA ASP A 223 -15.07 -4.04 7.17
C ASP A 223 -16.47 -4.58 7.56
N ASP A 224 -17.08 -5.37 6.68
CA ASP A 224 -18.41 -5.94 6.93
C ASP A 224 -18.27 -7.40 7.41
N ASN A 225 -18.37 -7.62 8.71
CA ASN A 225 -18.22 -8.94 9.34
C ASN A 225 -19.17 -10.03 8.81
N LYS A 226 -20.15 -9.67 7.99
CA LYS A 226 -21.08 -10.62 7.36
C LYS A 226 -20.65 -11.04 5.96
N LEU A 227 -19.76 -10.29 5.34
CA LEU A 227 -19.28 -10.57 4.00
C LEU A 227 -17.98 -11.40 4.08
N HIS A 228 -17.91 -12.40 3.23
CA HIS A 228 -16.72 -13.24 3.05
C HIS A 228 -16.28 -13.14 1.59
N SER A 229 -14.99 -13.14 1.36
CA SER A 229 -14.40 -13.21 0.02
C SER A 229 -13.92 -14.63 -0.26
N VAL A 230 -14.27 -15.14 -1.43
CA VAL A 230 -13.83 -16.44 -1.95
C VAL A 230 -13.16 -16.19 -3.29
N PHE A 231 -11.90 -16.60 -3.43
CA PHE A 231 -11.19 -16.51 -4.70
C PHE A 231 -11.78 -17.49 -5.70
N LEU A 232 -12.00 -17.01 -6.92
CA LEU A 232 -12.50 -17.81 -8.02
C LEU A 232 -11.35 -18.52 -8.73
N GLU A 233 -11.60 -19.67 -9.34
CA GLU A 233 -10.58 -20.42 -10.09
C GLU A 233 -10.15 -19.68 -11.37
N LYS A 234 -11.06 -18.92 -11.98
CA LYS A 234 -10.78 -18.19 -13.23
C LYS A 234 -10.21 -16.81 -12.94
N TYR A 235 -9.07 -16.52 -13.58
CA TYR A 235 -8.40 -15.23 -13.48
C TYR A 235 -9.08 -14.16 -14.33
N GLY A 236 -8.98 -12.90 -13.93
CA GLY A 236 -9.18 -11.77 -14.80
C GLY A 236 -7.90 -11.53 -15.62
N MET A 237 -8.02 -11.52 -16.93
CA MET A 237 -6.92 -11.21 -17.85
C MET A 237 -7.07 -9.79 -18.37
N VAL A 238 -5.96 -9.07 -18.48
CA VAL A 238 -5.92 -7.68 -18.89
C VAL A 238 -5.10 -7.53 -20.16
N SER A 239 -5.66 -6.83 -21.12
CA SER A 239 -5.04 -6.43 -22.39
C SER A 239 -5.17 -4.92 -22.58
N PHE A 240 -4.46 -4.39 -23.56
CA PHE A 240 -4.72 -3.05 -24.09
C PHE A 240 -5.69 -3.16 -25.26
N ALA A 241 -6.57 -2.17 -25.41
CA ALA A 241 -7.42 -2.07 -26.58
C ALA A 241 -6.83 -1.05 -27.56
N VAL A 242 -6.78 -1.42 -28.83
CA VAL A 242 -6.32 -0.59 -29.95
C VAL A 242 -7.46 -0.47 -30.95
N ARG A 243 -7.61 0.67 -31.58
CA ARG A 243 -8.62 0.83 -32.64
C ARG A 243 -8.42 -0.24 -33.73
N ARG A 244 -9.53 -0.90 -34.12
CA ARG A 244 -9.51 -1.96 -35.11
C ARG A 244 -8.85 -1.49 -36.42
N GLY A 245 -7.97 -2.34 -36.92
CA GLY A 245 -7.22 -2.10 -38.19
C GLY A 245 -5.89 -1.37 -38.00
N ASN A 246 -5.53 -0.94 -36.79
CA ASN A 246 -4.19 -0.40 -36.53
C ASN A 246 -3.21 -1.53 -36.18
N SER A 247 -2.92 -2.38 -37.20
CA SER A 247 -2.08 -3.56 -37.05
C SER A 247 -0.64 -3.22 -36.66
N SER A 248 -0.10 -2.10 -37.14
CA SER A 248 1.26 -1.66 -36.77
C SER A 248 1.38 -1.33 -35.30
N LEU A 249 0.45 -0.55 -34.73
CA LEU A 249 0.43 -0.27 -33.30
C LEU A 249 0.21 -1.53 -32.47
N LEU A 250 -0.74 -2.38 -32.86
CA LEU A 250 -1.01 -3.64 -32.18
C LEU A 250 0.25 -4.51 -32.10
N SER A 251 0.97 -4.64 -33.21
CA SER A 251 2.21 -5.40 -33.27
C SER A 251 3.32 -4.79 -32.43
N VAL A 252 3.50 -3.47 -32.46
CA VAL A 252 4.46 -2.75 -31.61
C VAL A 252 4.17 -3.00 -30.15
N LEU A 253 2.91 -2.84 -29.72
CA LEU A 253 2.52 -3.07 -28.32
C LEU A 253 2.74 -4.53 -27.89
N ASN A 254 2.41 -5.51 -28.73
CA ASN A 254 2.67 -6.91 -28.44
C ASN A 254 4.17 -7.20 -28.31
N LYS A 255 5.00 -6.57 -29.12
CA LYS A 255 6.47 -6.65 -28.98
C LYS A 255 6.95 -6.01 -27.69
N THR A 256 6.40 -4.86 -27.27
CA THR A 256 6.75 -4.26 -25.98
C THR A 256 6.37 -5.17 -24.83
N ILE A 257 5.18 -5.79 -24.85
CA ILE A 257 4.71 -6.72 -23.82
C ILE A 257 5.66 -7.92 -23.68
N LYS A 258 6.13 -8.45 -24.82
CA LYS A 258 7.04 -9.62 -24.85
C LYS A 258 8.48 -9.29 -24.48
N THR A 259 8.94 -8.08 -24.81
CA THR A 259 10.33 -7.65 -24.56
C THR A 259 10.48 -7.02 -23.17
N MET A 260 9.45 -6.35 -22.69
CA MET A 260 9.43 -5.73 -21.38
C MET A 260 9.73 -6.77 -20.29
N SER A 261 10.60 -6.40 -19.35
CA SER A 261 10.96 -7.29 -18.25
C SER A 261 9.71 -7.74 -17.47
N VAL A 262 9.28 -8.98 -17.74
CA VAL A 262 8.13 -9.62 -17.08
C VAL A 262 8.29 -9.54 -15.55
N SER A 263 9.50 -9.78 -15.03
CA SER A 263 9.76 -9.73 -13.60
C SER A 263 9.57 -8.33 -13.01
N LYS A 264 10.00 -7.28 -13.70
CA LYS A 264 9.83 -5.89 -13.23
C LYS A 264 8.36 -5.48 -13.25
N PHE A 265 7.65 -5.79 -14.34
CA PHE A 265 6.23 -5.46 -14.45
C PHE A 265 5.37 -6.31 -13.50
N SER A 266 5.64 -7.61 -13.38
CA SER A 266 4.98 -8.48 -12.39
C SER A 266 5.21 -8.01 -10.97
N ASN A 267 6.41 -7.51 -10.64
CA ASN A 267 6.67 -6.90 -9.34
C ASN A 267 5.86 -5.61 -9.14
N ALA A 268 5.73 -4.75 -10.16
CA ALA A 268 4.89 -3.56 -10.10
C ALA A 268 3.41 -3.94 -9.87
N VAL A 269 2.89 -4.95 -10.59
CA VAL A 269 1.55 -5.51 -10.39
C VAL A 269 1.40 -6.10 -8.99
N TYR A 270 2.39 -6.83 -8.50
CA TYR A 270 2.37 -7.40 -7.14
C TYR A 270 2.39 -6.32 -6.06
N ILE A 271 3.26 -5.32 -6.20
CA ILE A 271 3.33 -4.16 -5.28
C ILE A 271 2.00 -3.40 -5.32
N TYR A 272 1.45 -3.21 -6.49
CA TYR A 272 0.13 -2.62 -6.68
C TYR A 272 -0.94 -3.40 -5.91
N ASN A 273 -1.05 -4.70 -6.17
CA ASN A 273 -2.02 -5.57 -5.48
C ASN A 273 -1.78 -5.65 -3.96
N SER A 274 -0.53 -5.52 -3.50
CA SER A 274 -0.17 -5.54 -2.08
C SER A 274 -0.32 -4.17 -1.41
N ASN A 275 -0.08 -3.06 -2.13
CA ASN A 275 -0.25 -1.69 -1.63
C ASN A 275 -1.72 -1.28 -1.47
N LEU A 276 -2.63 -1.99 -2.14
CA LEU A 276 -4.06 -1.87 -1.84
C LEU A 276 -4.38 -2.31 -0.40
N LYS A 277 -3.50 -3.09 0.22
CA LYS A 277 -3.51 -3.45 1.64
C LYS A 277 -2.72 -2.44 2.48
N LYS A 278 -2.99 -1.14 2.32
CA LYS A 278 -2.54 -0.16 3.31
C LYS A 278 -3.32 -0.39 4.59
N VAL A 279 -2.77 -1.23 5.47
CA VAL A 279 -3.28 -1.37 6.83
C VAL A 279 -3.21 0.00 7.47
N THR A 280 -4.35 0.66 7.63
CA THR A 280 -4.40 1.92 8.35
C THR A 280 -3.99 1.66 9.81
N VAL A 281 -3.39 2.67 10.46
CA VAL A 281 -3.04 2.57 11.90
C VAL A 281 -4.25 2.14 12.73
N LYS A 282 -5.45 2.58 12.33
CA LYS A 282 -6.72 2.21 12.97
C LYS A 282 -7.02 0.71 12.82
N GLU A 283 -6.82 0.14 11.63
CA GLU A 283 -7.01 -1.30 11.38
C GLU A 283 -5.97 -2.14 12.08
N PHE A 284 -4.69 -1.72 12.02
CA PHE A 284 -3.62 -2.38 12.74
C PHE A 284 -3.90 -2.45 14.25
N ILE A 285 -4.36 -1.34 14.87
CA ILE A 285 -4.73 -1.29 16.29
C ILE A 285 -5.94 -2.19 16.55
N ARG A 286 -6.96 -2.18 15.68
CA ARG A 286 -8.16 -3.03 15.81
C ARG A 286 -7.80 -4.52 15.78
N ASP A 287 -7.00 -4.92 14.79
CA ASP A 287 -6.66 -6.33 14.56
C ASP A 287 -5.64 -6.86 15.57
N ASN A 288 -4.82 -5.96 16.14
CA ASN A 288 -3.85 -6.26 17.19
C ASN A 288 -4.21 -5.60 18.55
N PHE A 289 -5.50 -5.42 18.84
CA PHE A 289 -5.97 -4.67 20.01
C PHE A 289 -5.33 -5.15 21.32
N TRP A 290 -5.28 -6.46 21.55
CA TRP A 290 -4.67 -7.03 22.75
C TRP A 290 -3.15 -6.80 22.80
N GLY A 291 -2.46 -6.96 21.70
CA GLY A 291 -1.01 -6.67 21.62
C GLY A 291 -0.69 -5.21 21.88
N PHE A 292 -1.47 -4.30 21.30
CA PHE A 292 -1.33 -2.86 21.51
C PHE A 292 -1.64 -2.47 22.98
N THR A 293 -2.69 -3.04 23.55
CA THR A 293 -3.05 -2.80 24.95
C THR A 293 -1.94 -3.26 25.90
N VAL A 294 -1.38 -4.46 25.69
CA VAL A 294 -0.25 -4.98 26.48
C VAL A 294 0.97 -4.07 26.36
N LEU A 295 1.28 -3.57 25.15
CA LEU A 295 2.40 -2.65 24.94
C LEU A 295 2.20 -1.34 25.71
N VAL A 296 1.02 -0.72 25.63
CA VAL A 296 0.72 0.53 26.35
C VAL A 296 0.80 0.34 27.87
N VAL A 297 0.24 -0.75 28.38
CA VAL A 297 0.30 -1.08 29.83
C VAL A 297 1.73 -1.32 30.27
N SER A 298 2.53 -2.03 29.48
CA SER A 298 3.93 -2.29 29.82
C SER A 298 4.77 -1.01 29.87
N VAL A 299 4.59 -0.11 28.91
CA VAL A 299 5.25 1.21 28.91
C VAL A 299 4.83 2.02 30.14
N PHE A 300 3.54 2.03 30.47
CA PHE A 300 3.04 2.71 31.67
C PHE A 300 3.66 2.16 32.96
N LEU A 301 3.76 0.84 33.10
CA LEU A 301 4.40 0.19 34.25
C LEU A 301 5.89 0.55 34.35
N ILE A 302 6.61 0.57 33.26
CA ILE A 302 8.03 0.96 33.24
C ILE A 302 8.18 2.40 33.73
N VAL A 303 7.37 3.33 33.22
CA VAL A 303 7.39 4.75 33.65
C VAL A 303 7.06 4.86 35.13
N LEU A 304 6.07 4.11 35.63
CA LEU A 304 5.69 4.10 37.04
C LEU A 304 6.85 3.61 37.95
N ILE A 305 7.53 2.53 37.53
CA ILE A 305 8.70 2.00 38.25
C ILE A 305 9.83 3.03 38.31
N LEU A 306 10.10 3.73 37.22
CA LEU A 306 11.11 4.78 37.15
C LEU A 306 10.76 5.95 38.09
N ILE A 307 9.51 6.40 38.10
CA ILE A 307 9.04 7.47 39.00
C ILE A 307 9.20 7.04 40.44
N LEU A 308 8.75 5.84 40.80
CA LEU A 308 8.90 5.31 42.17
C LEU A 308 10.38 5.18 42.58
N GLY A 309 11.25 4.78 41.64
CA GLY A 309 12.70 4.74 41.86
C GLY A 309 13.29 6.12 42.13
N LEU A 310 12.89 7.14 41.40
CA LEU A 310 13.32 8.52 41.61
C LEU A 310 12.82 9.08 42.96
N LEU A 311 11.56 8.82 43.30
CA LEU A 311 10.99 9.24 44.56
C LEU A 311 11.70 8.57 45.76
N ARG A 312 12.06 7.28 45.65
CA ARG A 312 12.86 6.59 46.69
C ARG A 312 14.24 7.20 46.84
N LYS A 313 14.95 7.49 45.71
CA LYS A 313 16.26 8.16 45.77
C LYS A 313 16.17 9.55 46.39
N ALA A 314 15.14 10.33 46.08
CA ALA A 314 14.92 11.66 46.63
C ALA A 314 14.68 11.59 48.17
N ARG A 315 13.85 10.64 48.64
CA ARG A 315 13.61 10.43 50.10
C ARG A 315 14.87 10.02 50.85
N ILE A 316 15.69 9.13 50.28
CA ILE A 316 16.97 8.71 50.87
C ILE A 316 17.95 9.90 50.94
N ALA A 317 18.03 10.72 49.89
CA ALA A 317 18.86 11.91 49.84
C ALA A 317 18.41 12.94 50.93
N GLU A 318 17.11 13.19 51.03
CA GLU A 318 16.53 14.08 52.05
C GLU A 318 16.87 13.60 53.49
N LYS A 319 16.72 12.28 53.75
CA LYS A 319 17.06 11.71 55.05
C LYS A 319 18.55 11.89 55.38
N LYS A 320 19.45 11.59 54.42
CA LYS A 320 20.89 11.79 54.60
C LYS A 320 21.23 13.27 54.86
N ALA A 321 20.57 14.20 54.11
CA ALA A 321 20.78 15.63 54.30
C ALA A 321 20.36 16.09 55.72
N LYS A 322 19.19 15.61 56.24
CA LYS A 322 18.74 15.91 57.62
C LYS A 322 19.69 15.33 58.66
N GLU A 323 20.16 14.10 58.50
CA GLU A 323 21.15 13.49 59.39
C GLU A 323 22.46 14.26 59.43
N ALA A 324 22.99 14.68 58.28
CA ALA A 324 24.18 15.50 58.16
C ALA A 324 24.00 16.89 58.81
N GLN A 325 22.84 17.53 58.61
CA GLN A 325 22.50 18.80 59.25
C GLN A 325 22.48 18.66 60.78
N GLN A 326 21.81 17.62 61.32
CA GLN A 326 21.77 17.37 62.77
C GLN A 326 23.17 17.12 63.35
N GLN A 327 24.03 16.37 62.62
CA GLN A 327 25.42 16.19 63.05
C GLN A 327 26.20 17.51 63.08
N ALA A 328 26.04 18.34 62.05
CA ALA A 328 26.68 19.67 62.01
C ALA A 328 26.20 20.57 63.15
N GLU A 329 24.89 20.57 63.43
CA GLU A 329 24.31 21.34 64.56
C GLU A 329 24.85 20.88 65.91
N ARG A 330 24.92 19.53 66.13
CA ARG A 330 25.49 18.98 67.34
C ARG A 330 26.96 19.31 67.56
N ALA A 331 27.75 19.22 66.44
CA ALA A 331 29.17 19.59 66.47
C ALA A 331 29.36 21.09 66.72
N ASN A 332 28.51 21.95 66.17
CA ASN A 332 28.57 23.40 66.42
C ASN A 332 28.16 23.76 67.83
N SER A 333 27.14 23.11 68.39
CA SER A 333 26.74 23.28 69.79
C SER A 333 27.86 22.85 70.76
N ALA A 334 28.44 21.64 70.53
CA ALA A 334 29.57 21.18 71.31
C ALA A 334 30.77 22.13 71.27
N LYS A 335 31.08 22.70 70.07
CA LYS A 335 32.13 23.71 69.91
C LYS A 335 31.82 24.98 70.70
N THR A 336 30.58 25.43 70.67
CA THR A 336 30.16 26.64 71.41
C THR A 336 30.24 26.42 72.96
N ASP A 337 29.77 25.27 73.42
CA ASP A 337 29.87 24.92 74.83
C ASP A 337 31.31 24.75 75.26
N PHE A 338 32.15 24.15 74.52
CA PHE A 338 33.60 24.07 74.77
C PHE A 338 34.22 25.43 74.89
N LEU A 339 33.98 26.34 73.97
CA LEU A 339 34.50 27.69 74.02
C LEU A 339 33.97 28.46 75.21
N ARG A 340 32.70 28.25 75.63
CA ARG A 340 32.12 28.88 76.82
C ARG A 340 32.83 28.40 78.02
N HIS A 341 33.01 27.09 78.23
CA HIS A 341 33.73 26.54 79.37
C HIS A 341 35.20 27.01 79.36
N MET A 342 35.89 26.93 78.23
CA MET A 342 37.26 27.42 78.15
C MET A 342 37.38 28.90 78.52
N SER A 343 36.47 29.76 78.03
CA SER A 343 36.44 31.17 78.41
C SER A 343 36.25 31.37 79.93
N HIS A 344 35.36 30.56 80.55
CA HIS A 344 35.14 30.59 81.99
C HIS A 344 36.39 30.18 82.71
N ASP A 345 36.97 29.01 82.37
CA ASP A 345 38.14 28.44 83.00
C ASP A 345 39.41 29.24 82.90
N ILE A 346 39.52 30.04 81.77
CA ILE A 346 40.59 30.99 81.55
C ILE A 346 40.34 32.29 82.34
N ARG A 347 39.10 32.77 82.38
CA ARG A 347 38.72 34.01 83.11
C ARG A 347 38.93 33.91 84.61
N THR A 348 38.63 32.76 85.20
CA THR A 348 38.74 32.57 86.62
C THR A 348 40.18 32.72 87.14
N PRO A 349 41.20 32.00 86.65
CA PRO A 349 42.58 32.23 87.05
C PRO A 349 43.15 33.61 86.61
N LEU A 350 42.70 34.13 85.46
CA LEU A 350 43.13 35.44 85.01
C LEU A 350 42.63 36.55 85.98
N ASN A 351 41.35 36.48 86.41
CA ASN A 351 40.79 37.39 87.36
C ASN A 351 41.50 37.28 88.74
N GLY A 352 41.91 36.02 89.13
CA GLY A 352 42.72 35.75 90.30
C GLY A 352 44.10 36.47 90.18
N ILE A 353 44.75 36.33 89.05
CA ILE A 353 46.07 37.02 88.79
C ILE A 353 45.89 38.56 88.80
N ILE A 354 44.87 39.09 88.15
CA ILE A 354 44.58 40.52 88.08
C ILE A 354 44.25 41.01 89.51
N GLY A 355 43.51 40.20 90.31
CA GLY A 355 43.22 40.47 91.72
C GLY A 355 44.46 40.55 92.54
N MET A 356 45.39 39.61 92.34
CA MET A 356 46.67 39.61 93.03
C MET A 356 47.55 40.77 92.63
N ILE A 357 47.61 41.14 91.35
CA ILE A 357 48.31 42.29 90.89
C ILE A 357 47.74 43.58 91.50
N ASN A 358 46.43 43.74 91.51
CA ASN A 358 45.79 44.92 92.11
C ASN A 358 46.01 44.95 93.62
N ILE A 359 46.07 43.84 94.34
CA ILE A 359 46.43 43.80 95.78
C ILE A 359 47.88 44.11 95.93
N SER A 360 48.77 43.61 95.08
CA SER A 360 50.18 43.89 95.11
C SER A 360 50.47 45.40 94.87
N GLU A 361 49.79 46.02 93.84
CA GLU A 361 49.90 47.42 93.65
C GLU A 361 49.44 48.30 94.79
N ARG A 362 48.37 47.91 95.45
CA ARG A 362 47.92 48.57 96.70
C ARG A 362 48.97 48.45 97.81
N TYR A 363 49.58 47.29 97.97
CA TYR A 363 50.60 47.06 99.03
C TYR A 363 51.90 47.78 98.77
N TYR A 364 52.29 47.96 97.47
CA TYR A 364 53.50 48.66 97.17
C TYR A 364 53.26 50.18 97.11
N GLY A 365 52.03 50.62 96.76
CA GLY A 365 51.68 52.04 96.76
C GLY A 365 51.57 52.71 98.13
N ASP A 366 51.40 51.91 99.26
CA ASP A 366 51.36 52.39 100.61
C ASP A 366 52.75 52.48 101.32
N LYS A 367 53.87 52.19 100.60
CA LYS A 367 55.18 52.27 101.18
C LYS A 367 55.94 53.53 100.73
N GLU A 368 55.31 54.46 99.99
CA GLU A 368 55.86 55.76 99.66
C GLU A 368 55.00 56.92 100.20
N LYS A 369 54.50 56.74 101.44
CA LYS A 369 53.99 57.82 102.28
C LYS A 369 54.50 57.69 103.71
#